data_8bb7e79a6382291b27ee78adef97964d
#
_entry.id   8bb7e79a6382291b27ee78adef97964d
#
_cell.length_a   1.000
_cell.length_b   1.000
_cell.length_c   1.000
_cell.angle_alpha   90.00
_cell.angle_beta   90.00
_cell.angle_gamma   90.00
#
_symmetry.space_group_name_H-M   'P 1'
#
loop_
_entity.id
_entity.type
_entity.pdbx_description
1 polymer ?
#
loop_
_entity_poly.entity_id
_entity_poly.type
_entity_poly.pdbx_seq_one_letter_code
_entity_poly.pdbx_strand_id
1 'polypeptide(L)'
;MSLFSLADKSDFSRWATGELKKLFPFTNNLKKSSDIVYNYLDEFDKFKDSKILIVGAGPSTNEVKWHNLEYDYIFSLNHFYLNSNLKNRKVDIAVVGGEVDYQSDDFLNYVNAFNPILMFELHSKWEKEKTYLRLLHENYPKLSCFNTRVYGKIGGAPRLLMFALEMKPKELYFVGLDGGPGVSVKTKSMNKNDIKHSFQPGKNNMAWEITESNAYDIYYGQYEELWNYVL
;
A
#
# COMPACT_ATOMS: atom_id res chain seq x y z
N MET A 1 1.06 26.12 -2.43
CA MET A 1 0.70 25.37 -3.66
C MET A 1 0.61 23.91 -3.23
N SER A 2 -0.56 23.28 -3.35
CA SER A 2 -0.71 21.87 -3.00
C SER A 2 0.21 21.03 -3.89
N LEU A 3 0.93 20.08 -3.30
CA LEU A 3 1.73 19.10 -4.03
C LEU A 3 0.89 17.83 -4.37
N PHE A 4 -0.34 17.78 -3.88
CA PHE A 4 -1.31 16.80 -4.30
C PHE A 4 -1.95 17.27 -5.59
N SER A 5 -1.87 16.46 -6.60
CA SER A 5 -2.56 16.72 -7.86
C SER A 5 -3.04 15.41 -8.46
N LEU A 6 -4.14 15.51 -9.19
CA LEU A 6 -4.66 14.42 -9.99
C LEU A 6 -4.27 14.66 -11.44
N ALA A 7 -3.69 13.65 -12.08
CA ALA A 7 -3.45 13.69 -13.51
C ALA A 7 -4.78 13.77 -14.27
N ASP A 8 -4.77 14.37 -15.46
CA ASP A 8 -5.88 14.24 -16.39
C ASP A 8 -6.17 12.75 -16.65
N LYS A 9 -7.45 12.37 -16.54
CA LYS A 9 -7.86 10.94 -16.62
C LYS A 9 -7.43 10.30 -17.93
N SER A 10 -7.51 11.02 -19.03
CA SER A 10 -7.22 10.50 -20.37
C SER A 10 -5.73 10.30 -20.57
N ASP A 11 -4.94 11.28 -20.22
CA ASP A 11 -3.48 11.26 -20.37
C ASP A 11 -2.83 10.29 -19.39
N PHE A 12 -3.30 10.27 -18.15
CA PHE A 12 -2.87 9.32 -17.15
C PHE A 12 -3.09 7.87 -17.60
N SER A 13 -4.31 7.54 -18.01
CA SER A 13 -4.67 6.18 -18.43
C SER A 13 -3.84 5.70 -19.62
N ARG A 14 -3.52 6.61 -20.55
CA ARG A 14 -2.68 6.31 -21.72
C ARG A 14 -1.23 6.05 -21.31
N TRP A 15 -0.69 6.95 -20.49
CA TRP A 15 0.69 6.83 -19.99
C TRP A 15 0.88 5.57 -19.13
N ALA A 16 0.07 5.37 -18.10
CA ALA A 16 0.17 4.22 -17.19
C ALA A 16 0.02 2.89 -17.95
N THR A 17 -0.90 2.83 -18.91
CA THR A 17 -1.05 1.65 -19.79
C THR A 17 0.21 1.39 -20.61
N GLY A 18 0.82 2.45 -21.13
CA GLY A 18 2.07 2.35 -21.91
C GLY A 18 3.23 1.81 -21.05
N GLU A 19 3.38 2.29 -19.83
CA GLU A 19 4.43 1.83 -18.91
C GLU A 19 4.19 0.38 -18.47
N LEU A 20 2.96 0.02 -18.12
CA LEU A 20 2.61 -1.37 -17.78
C LEU A 20 2.90 -2.34 -18.93
N LYS A 21 2.57 -1.97 -20.16
CA LYS A 21 2.87 -2.81 -21.34
C LYS A 21 4.36 -2.97 -21.61
N LYS A 22 5.17 -1.93 -21.34
CA LYS A 22 6.63 -2.03 -21.48
C LYS A 22 7.26 -2.99 -20.47
N LEU A 23 6.73 -2.99 -19.24
CA LEU A 23 7.24 -3.81 -18.17
C LEU A 23 6.74 -5.25 -18.22
N PHE A 24 5.50 -5.41 -18.66
CA PHE A 24 4.81 -6.68 -18.74
C PHE A 24 4.26 -6.87 -20.16
N PRO A 25 5.11 -7.12 -21.14
CA PRO A 25 4.68 -7.24 -22.55
C PRO A 25 3.70 -8.41 -22.78
N PHE A 26 3.62 -9.34 -21.85
CA PHE A 26 2.72 -10.49 -21.88
C PHE A 26 1.41 -10.27 -21.07
N THR A 27 1.22 -9.14 -20.43
CA THR A 27 -0.01 -8.87 -19.68
C THR A 27 -1.06 -8.22 -20.58
N ASN A 28 -2.00 -9.03 -21.05
CA ASN A 28 -3.15 -8.56 -21.83
C ASN A 28 -4.32 -8.09 -20.95
N ASN A 29 -4.25 -8.30 -19.65
CA ASN A 29 -5.36 -8.10 -18.70
C ASN A 29 -5.27 -6.77 -17.96
N LEU A 30 -5.06 -5.66 -18.68
CA LEU A 30 -5.07 -4.35 -18.03
C LEU A 30 -6.50 -3.86 -17.83
N LYS A 31 -6.86 -3.58 -16.58
CA LYS A 31 -8.08 -2.86 -16.22
C LYS A 31 -7.78 -1.40 -15.93
N LYS A 32 -8.71 -0.56 -16.29
CA LYS A 32 -8.67 0.88 -16.11
C LYS A 32 -9.95 1.32 -15.44
N SER A 33 -9.80 2.09 -14.37
CA SER A 33 -10.87 2.92 -13.83
C SER A 33 -10.56 4.40 -14.05
N SER A 34 -11.41 5.27 -13.49
CA SER A 34 -11.15 6.70 -13.54
C SER A 34 -9.86 7.11 -12.81
N ASP A 35 -9.44 6.34 -11.82
CA ASP A 35 -8.43 6.72 -10.85
C ASP A 35 -7.24 5.76 -10.74
N ILE A 36 -7.34 4.59 -11.36
CA ILE A 36 -6.33 3.56 -11.26
C ILE A 36 -6.22 2.73 -12.54
N VAL A 37 -4.99 2.35 -12.89
CA VAL A 37 -4.70 1.36 -13.94
C VAL A 37 -3.92 0.23 -13.29
N TYR A 38 -4.30 -1.00 -13.52
CA TYR A 38 -3.65 -2.16 -12.92
C TYR A 38 -3.67 -3.39 -13.82
N ASN A 39 -2.73 -4.28 -13.58
CA ASN A 39 -2.72 -5.60 -14.15
C ASN A 39 -3.72 -6.48 -13.39
N TYR A 40 -4.78 -6.90 -14.07
CA TYR A 40 -5.83 -7.71 -13.47
C TYR A 40 -5.40 -9.17 -13.34
N LEU A 41 -5.71 -9.75 -12.18
CA LEU A 41 -5.61 -11.18 -11.91
C LEU A 41 -7.02 -11.70 -11.58
N ASP A 42 -7.35 -12.90 -12.05
CA ASP A 42 -8.67 -13.51 -11.80
C ASP A 42 -8.99 -13.67 -10.31
N GLU A 43 -7.92 -13.80 -9.48
CA GLU A 43 -8.05 -13.85 -8.03
C GLU A 43 -8.64 -12.57 -7.40
N PHE A 44 -8.68 -11.45 -8.12
CA PHE A 44 -9.27 -10.22 -7.59
C PHE A 44 -10.80 -10.29 -7.48
N ASP A 45 -11.46 -11.14 -8.26
CA ASP A 45 -12.92 -11.25 -8.23
C ASP A 45 -13.48 -11.70 -6.87
N LYS A 46 -12.68 -12.43 -6.08
CA LYS A 46 -13.09 -12.88 -4.73
C LYS A 46 -13.25 -11.74 -3.72
N PHE A 47 -12.66 -10.57 -3.99
CA PHE A 47 -12.71 -9.43 -3.07
C PHE A 47 -13.99 -8.61 -3.20
N LYS A 48 -14.69 -8.79 -4.30
CA LYS A 48 -15.97 -8.12 -4.51
C LYS A 48 -17.00 -8.57 -3.46
N ASP A 49 -17.78 -7.63 -2.97
CA ASP A 49 -18.84 -7.84 -1.97
C ASP A 49 -18.34 -8.47 -0.64
N SER A 50 -17.04 -8.42 -0.35
CA SER A 50 -16.39 -8.95 0.84
C SER A 50 -16.11 -7.87 1.89
N LYS A 51 -15.70 -8.29 3.09
CA LYS A 51 -15.16 -7.41 4.14
C LYS A 51 -13.64 -7.38 4.06
N ILE A 52 -13.05 -6.26 3.72
CA ILE A 52 -11.59 -6.11 3.61
C ILE A 52 -11.06 -5.30 4.80
N LEU A 53 -10.00 -5.81 5.43
CA LEU A 53 -9.23 -5.13 6.46
C LEU A 53 -7.90 -4.66 5.89
N ILE A 54 -7.67 -3.36 5.84
CA ILE A 54 -6.36 -2.78 5.52
C ILE A 54 -5.56 -2.64 6.80
N VAL A 55 -4.33 -3.16 6.77
CA VAL A 55 -3.41 -3.10 7.91
C VAL A 55 -2.18 -2.31 7.54
N GLY A 56 -2.06 -1.13 8.11
CA GLY A 56 -0.91 -0.24 7.97
C GLY A 56 0.13 -0.43 9.08
N ALA A 57 1.22 0.34 9.00
CA ALA A 57 2.36 0.22 9.91
C ALA A 57 2.31 1.16 11.13
N GLY A 58 1.21 1.82 11.35
CA GLY A 58 1.02 2.69 12.52
C GLY A 58 0.89 1.91 13.84
N PRO A 59 1.05 2.58 14.98
CA PRO A 59 1.08 1.94 16.29
C PRO A 59 -0.21 1.20 16.66
N SER A 60 -1.36 1.66 16.19
CA SER A 60 -2.65 1.02 16.50
C SER A 60 -2.74 -0.43 16.01
N THR A 61 -1.93 -0.84 15.03
CA THR A 61 -1.87 -2.24 14.58
C THR A 61 -1.47 -3.21 15.69
N ASN A 62 -0.62 -2.78 16.63
CA ASN A 62 -0.18 -3.62 17.73
C ASN A 62 -1.18 -3.65 18.92
N GLU A 63 -2.15 -2.74 18.91
CA GLU A 63 -3.10 -2.58 20.01
C GLU A 63 -4.49 -3.16 19.70
N VAL A 64 -4.71 -3.50 18.46
CA VAL A 64 -5.99 -4.02 18.01
C VAL A 64 -6.29 -5.37 18.63
N LYS A 65 -7.53 -5.55 19.06
CA LYS A 65 -8.02 -6.84 19.54
C LYS A 65 -8.48 -7.68 18.36
N TRP A 66 -7.56 -8.40 17.75
CA TRP A 66 -7.76 -9.14 16.51
C TRP A 66 -8.93 -10.13 16.54
N HIS A 67 -9.25 -10.67 17.69
CA HIS A 67 -10.39 -11.61 17.88
C HIS A 67 -11.75 -10.92 17.81
N ASN A 68 -11.80 -9.59 17.87
CA ASN A 68 -13.04 -8.82 17.77
C ASN A 68 -13.26 -8.28 16.34
N LEU A 69 -12.33 -8.52 15.42
CA LEU A 69 -12.45 -8.03 14.05
C LEU A 69 -13.10 -9.08 13.16
N GLU A 70 -14.12 -8.66 12.43
CA GLU A 70 -14.76 -9.45 11.39
C GLU A 70 -14.28 -8.97 10.03
N TYR A 71 -13.54 -9.80 9.32
CA TYR A 71 -13.06 -9.55 7.96
C TYR A 71 -12.92 -10.88 7.21
N ASP A 72 -13.02 -10.79 5.88
CA ASP A 72 -12.80 -11.93 4.99
C ASP A 72 -11.35 -11.95 4.49
N TYR A 73 -10.78 -10.77 4.24
CA TYR A 73 -9.45 -10.62 3.64
C TYR A 73 -8.64 -9.52 4.30
N ILE A 74 -7.31 -9.70 4.32
CA ILE A 74 -6.35 -8.69 4.81
C ILE A 74 -5.56 -8.15 3.62
N PHE A 75 -5.51 -6.81 3.51
CA PHE A 75 -4.57 -6.11 2.63
C PHE A 75 -3.53 -5.38 3.48
N SER A 76 -2.26 -5.40 3.07
CA SER A 76 -1.19 -4.74 3.81
C SER A 76 -0.09 -4.20 2.90
N LEU A 77 1.03 -3.75 3.46
CA LEU A 77 2.10 -3.10 2.70
C LEU A 77 3.50 -3.35 3.27
N ASN A 78 4.48 -3.30 2.39
CA ASN A 78 5.92 -3.37 2.69
C ASN A 78 6.32 -4.48 3.69
N HIS A 79 6.72 -4.12 4.90
CA HIS A 79 7.28 -5.02 5.91
C HIS A 79 6.25 -5.74 6.79
N PHE A 80 5.02 -5.92 6.31
CA PHE A 80 3.93 -6.55 7.05
C PHE A 80 4.29 -7.92 7.64
N TYR A 81 5.11 -8.68 6.97
CA TYR A 81 5.58 -10.03 7.36
C TYR A 81 6.45 -10.03 8.63
N LEU A 82 6.99 -8.87 9.03
CA LEU A 82 7.75 -8.71 10.27
C LEU A 82 6.86 -8.43 11.49
N ASN A 83 5.60 -8.07 11.28
CA ASN A 83 4.68 -7.78 12.39
C ASN A 83 4.21 -9.06 13.09
N SER A 84 4.35 -9.11 14.42
CA SER A 84 4.01 -10.29 15.22
C SER A 84 2.56 -10.74 15.07
N ASN A 85 1.64 -9.82 14.79
CA ASN A 85 0.22 -10.13 14.57
C ASN A 85 -0.07 -10.66 13.16
N LEU A 86 0.72 -10.26 12.17
CA LEU A 86 0.52 -10.62 10.76
C LEU A 86 1.33 -11.83 10.32
N LYS A 87 2.50 -12.09 10.93
CA LYS A 87 3.38 -13.18 10.50
C LYS A 87 2.74 -14.58 10.47
N ASN A 88 1.67 -14.78 11.25
CA ASN A 88 0.92 -16.03 11.30
C ASN A 88 -0.52 -15.89 10.73
N ARG A 89 -0.79 -14.82 10.01
CA ARG A 89 -2.08 -14.56 9.35
C ARG A 89 -1.84 -14.39 7.85
N LYS A 90 -2.77 -14.88 7.07
CA LYS A 90 -2.72 -14.66 5.63
C LYS A 90 -3.04 -13.21 5.31
N VAL A 91 -2.09 -12.50 4.71
CA VAL A 91 -2.33 -11.27 3.98
C VAL A 91 -2.64 -11.66 2.54
N ASP A 92 -3.77 -11.25 2.02
CA ASP A 92 -4.21 -11.65 0.68
C ASP A 92 -3.60 -10.77 -0.42
N ILE A 93 -3.49 -9.47 -0.15
CA ILE A 93 -2.79 -8.51 -1.02
C ILE A 93 -1.76 -7.76 -0.20
N ALA A 94 -0.55 -7.67 -0.70
CA ALA A 94 0.52 -6.85 -0.14
C ALA A 94 1.10 -5.89 -1.18
N VAL A 95 0.93 -4.58 -0.96
CA VAL A 95 1.67 -3.58 -1.73
C VAL A 95 3.11 -3.54 -1.24
N VAL A 96 4.05 -3.80 -2.13
CA VAL A 96 5.47 -3.88 -1.82
C VAL A 96 6.27 -2.92 -2.71
N GLY A 97 7.31 -2.33 -2.15
CA GLY A 97 8.17 -1.36 -2.84
C GLY A 97 9.65 -1.68 -2.70
N GLY A 98 10.51 -0.80 -3.19
CA GLY A 98 11.96 -0.98 -3.21
C GLY A 98 12.65 -1.02 -1.83
N GLU A 99 11.88 -0.86 -0.74
CA GLU A 99 12.40 -0.93 0.63
C GLU A 99 12.35 -2.35 1.21
N VAL A 100 11.63 -3.26 0.56
CA VAL A 100 11.49 -4.65 1.01
C VAL A 100 12.71 -5.45 0.62
N ASP A 101 13.29 -6.18 1.58
CA ASP A 101 14.30 -7.18 1.30
C ASP A 101 13.63 -8.48 0.84
N TYR A 102 13.51 -8.62 -0.47
CA TYR A 102 12.86 -9.76 -1.14
C TYR A 102 13.64 -11.07 -1.03
N GLN A 103 14.89 -11.03 -0.54
CA GLN A 103 15.74 -12.19 -0.35
C GLN A 103 15.84 -12.60 1.11
N SER A 104 15.27 -11.85 2.03
CA SER A 104 15.27 -12.20 3.44
C SER A 104 14.47 -13.47 3.71
N ASP A 105 14.97 -14.30 4.64
CA ASP A 105 14.29 -15.53 5.06
C ASP A 105 12.87 -15.25 5.57
N ASP A 106 12.67 -14.14 6.29
CA ASP A 106 11.37 -13.77 6.81
C ASP A 106 10.36 -13.53 5.68
N PHE A 107 10.76 -12.80 4.62
CA PHE A 107 9.90 -12.55 3.47
C PHE A 107 9.62 -13.84 2.70
N LEU A 108 10.65 -14.61 2.39
CA LEU A 108 10.53 -15.86 1.63
C LEU A 108 9.67 -16.89 2.37
N ASN A 109 9.90 -17.08 3.67
CA ASN A 109 9.10 -17.98 4.49
C ASN A 109 7.62 -17.56 4.51
N TYR A 110 7.34 -16.25 4.63
CA TYR A 110 5.98 -15.75 4.62
C TYR A 110 5.29 -16.01 3.28
N VAL A 111 5.94 -15.62 2.18
CA VAL A 111 5.36 -15.76 0.83
C VAL A 111 5.14 -17.23 0.48
N ASN A 112 6.06 -18.11 0.84
CA ASN A 112 5.92 -19.55 0.62
C ASN A 112 4.76 -20.15 1.45
N ALA A 113 4.56 -19.68 2.68
CA ALA A 113 3.49 -20.18 3.54
C ALA A 113 2.09 -19.70 3.12
N PHE A 114 1.94 -18.46 2.68
CA PHE A 114 0.64 -17.82 2.50
C PHE A 114 0.31 -17.45 1.05
N ASN A 115 1.31 -17.40 0.17
CA ASN A 115 1.16 -17.08 -1.25
C ASN A 115 0.29 -15.82 -1.51
N PRO A 116 0.64 -14.65 -0.94
CA PRO A 116 -0.10 -13.40 -1.13
C PRO A 116 -0.02 -12.94 -2.59
N ILE A 117 -0.98 -12.14 -3.02
CA ILE A 117 -0.81 -11.35 -4.23
C ILE A 117 0.11 -10.18 -3.89
N LEU A 118 1.27 -10.12 -4.55
CA LEU A 118 2.18 -8.99 -4.42
C LEU A 118 1.78 -7.92 -5.43
N MET A 119 1.58 -6.70 -4.94
CA MET A 119 1.28 -5.56 -5.79
C MET A 119 2.39 -4.54 -5.75
N PHE A 120 2.86 -4.15 -6.90
CA PHE A 120 3.90 -3.16 -7.03
C PHE A 120 3.34 -1.86 -7.62
N GLU A 121 3.55 -0.73 -6.94
CA GLU A 121 3.12 0.55 -7.47
C GLU A 121 4.15 1.10 -8.44
N LEU A 122 3.67 1.51 -9.60
CA LEU A 122 4.48 2.12 -10.62
C LEU A 122 4.69 3.61 -10.32
N HIS A 123 5.91 3.99 -9.94
CA HIS A 123 6.30 5.39 -9.73
C HIS A 123 7.17 5.93 -10.87
N SER A 124 7.33 7.22 -10.91
CA SER A 124 8.24 7.89 -11.86
C SER A 124 9.74 7.63 -11.61
N LYS A 125 10.11 7.03 -10.49
CA LYS A 125 11.53 6.78 -10.12
C LYS A 125 12.04 5.37 -10.47
N TRP A 126 11.63 4.86 -11.54
CA TRP A 126 11.66 3.50 -12.02
C TRP A 126 12.99 2.78 -12.16
N GLU A 127 14.07 3.45 -12.47
CA GLU A 127 15.28 2.76 -12.94
C GLU A 127 15.86 1.80 -11.90
N LYS A 128 15.73 2.12 -10.61
CA LYS A 128 16.15 1.22 -9.52
C LYS A 128 15.17 0.08 -9.27
N GLU A 129 13.90 0.30 -9.55
CA GLU A 129 12.82 -0.64 -9.24
C GLU A 129 12.59 -1.69 -10.32
N LYS A 130 13.00 -1.41 -11.56
CA LYS A 130 12.91 -2.36 -12.68
C LYS A 130 13.60 -3.69 -12.41
N THR A 131 14.74 -3.67 -11.72
CA THR A 131 15.47 -4.88 -11.38
C THR A 131 14.71 -5.74 -10.37
N TYR A 132 14.13 -5.11 -9.35
CA TYR A 132 13.31 -5.80 -8.36
C TYR A 132 12.03 -6.38 -8.98
N LEU A 133 11.40 -5.65 -9.88
CA LEU A 133 10.21 -6.13 -10.59
C LEU A 133 10.47 -7.38 -11.44
N ARG A 134 11.62 -7.44 -12.12
CA ARG A 134 12.00 -8.64 -12.86
C ARG A 134 12.20 -9.82 -11.93
N LEU A 135 12.94 -9.65 -10.86
CA LEU A 135 13.16 -10.69 -9.85
C LEU A 135 11.83 -11.18 -9.26
N LEU A 136 10.93 -10.26 -8.94
CA LEU A 136 9.61 -10.61 -8.42
C LEU A 136 8.78 -11.36 -9.47
N HIS A 137 8.77 -10.88 -10.71
CA HIS A 137 8.02 -11.51 -11.78
C HIS A 137 8.49 -12.95 -12.10
N GLU A 138 9.80 -13.17 -12.04
CA GLU A 138 10.39 -14.50 -12.30
C GLU A 138 10.11 -15.49 -11.16
N ASN A 139 9.94 -15.00 -9.93
CA ASN A 139 9.83 -15.85 -8.75
C ASN A 139 8.43 -15.90 -8.13
N TYR A 140 7.55 -14.95 -8.46
CA TYR A 140 6.23 -14.82 -7.84
C TYR A 140 5.12 -14.75 -8.89
N PRO A 141 4.39 -15.86 -9.13
CA PRO A 141 3.35 -15.94 -10.17
C PRO A 141 2.17 -15.00 -9.90
N LYS A 142 1.94 -14.60 -8.65
CA LYS A 142 0.88 -13.68 -8.25
C LYS A 142 1.38 -12.26 -8.06
N LEU A 143 2.16 -11.78 -9.00
CA LEU A 143 2.58 -10.38 -9.06
C LEU A 143 1.61 -9.59 -9.93
N SER A 144 1.12 -8.48 -9.38
CA SER A 144 0.39 -7.47 -10.13
C SER A 144 1.06 -6.10 -9.97
N CYS A 145 0.84 -5.22 -10.91
CA CYS A 145 1.27 -3.83 -10.83
C CYS A 145 0.09 -2.90 -10.99
N PHE A 146 0.15 -1.79 -10.31
CA PHE A 146 -0.86 -0.75 -10.40
C PHE A 146 -0.22 0.64 -10.42
N ASN A 147 -0.96 1.60 -10.90
CA ASN A 147 -0.63 3.00 -10.78
C ASN A 147 -1.89 3.80 -10.46
N THR A 148 -1.79 4.71 -9.53
CA THR A 148 -2.82 5.69 -9.23
C THR A 148 -2.52 6.98 -9.99
N ARG A 149 -3.53 7.74 -10.38
CA ARG A 149 -3.33 9.07 -10.98
C ARG A 149 -2.92 10.15 -9.98
N VAL A 150 -2.69 9.76 -8.76
CA VAL A 150 -2.31 10.66 -7.66
C VAL A 150 -0.83 10.94 -7.70
N TYR A 151 -0.48 12.20 -7.85
CA TYR A 151 0.89 12.69 -7.69
C TYR A 151 1.02 13.32 -6.31
N GLY A 152 1.94 12.78 -5.50
CA GLY A 152 2.20 13.29 -4.16
C GLY A 152 2.93 12.28 -3.30
N LYS A 153 3.39 12.74 -2.13
CA LYS A 153 4.10 11.89 -1.16
C LYS A 153 3.14 11.30 -0.12
N ILE A 154 2.03 10.73 -0.57
CA ILE A 154 0.97 10.23 0.33
C ILE A 154 1.27 8.86 0.96
N GLY A 155 2.37 8.23 0.57
CA GLY A 155 2.72 6.89 1.07
C GLY A 155 1.92 5.74 0.44
N GLY A 156 2.27 4.53 0.79
CA GLY A 156 1.66 3.31 0.23
C GLY A 156 0.26 3.02 0.75
N ALA A 157 -0.03 3.33 2.01
CA ALA A 157 -1.29 2.96 2.64
C ALA A 157 -2.52 3.63 2.01
N PRO A 158 -2.54 4.95 1.74
CA PRO A 158 -3.64 5.58 1.01
C PRO A 158 -3.81 5.04 -0.42
N ARG A 159 -2.73 4.69 -1.10
CA ARG A 159 -2.79 4.11 -2.44
C ARG A 159 -3.37 2.70 -2.42
N LEU A 160 -3.02 1.92 -1.38
CA LEU A 160 -3.64 0.61 -1.14
C LEU A 160 -5.14 0.76 -0.85
N LEU A 161 -5.55 1.80 -0.12
CA LEU A 161 -6.95 2.12 0.13
C LEU A 161 -7.70 2.38 -1.19
N MET A 162 -7.14 3.19 -2.08
CA MET A 162 -7.73 3.43 -3.41
C MET A 162 -7.87 2.13 -4.21
N PHE A 163 -6.86 1.29 -4.18
CA PHE A 163 -6.91 -0.01 -4.85
C PHE A 163 -7.98 -0.92 -4.24
N ALA A 164 -8.10 -0.95 -2.90
CA ALA A 164 -9.10 -1.75 -2.22
C ALA A 164 -10.53 -1.32 -2.56
N LEU A 165 -10.78 -0.02 -2.71
CA LEU A 165 -12.08 0.50 -3.16
C LEU A 165 -12.41 0.07 -4.59
N GLU A 166 -11.42 -0.04 -5.46
CA GLU A 166 -11.58 -0.55 -6.84
C GLU A 166 -12.06 -2.00 -6.88
N MET A 167 -11.75 -2.78 -5.84
CA MET A 167 -12.23 -4.15 -5.67
C MET A 167 -13.72 -4.24 -5.29
N LYS A 168 -14.37 -3.12 -5.00
CA LYS A 168 -15.79 -3.02 -4.64
C LYS A 168 -16.17 -3.91 -3.45
N PRO A 169 -15.47 -3.78 -2.31
CA PRO A 169 -15.82 -4.55 -1.12
C PRO A 169 -17.19 -4.10 -0.59
N LYS A 170 -17.86 -4.97 0.15
CA LYS A 170 -19.07 -4.62 0.89
C LYS A 170 -18.74 -3.68 2.06
N GLU A 171 -17.63 -3.96 2.74
CA GLU A 171 -17.16 -3.19 3.89
C GLU A 171 -15.63 -3.08 3.83
N LEU A 172 -15.13 -1.91 4.19
CA LEU A 172 -13.70 -1.63 4.21
C LEU A 172 -13.30 -1.08 5.58
N TYR A 173 -12.45 -1.80 6.27
CA TYR A 173 -11.89 -1.44 7.58
C TYR A 173 -10.41 -1.15 7.47
N PHE A 174 -9.87 -0.38 8.39
CA PHE A 174 -8.43 -0.13 8.45
C PHE A 174 -7.93 0.00 9.88
N VAL A 175 -6.70 -0.45 10.09
CA VAL A 175 -5.91 -0.28 11.31
C VAL A 175 -4.50 0.14 10.94
N GLY A 176 -3.79 0.82 11.84
CA GLY A 176 -2.42 1.25 11.57
C GLY A 176 -2.28 2.39 10.54
N LEU A 177 -3.37 3.10 10.26
CA LEU A 177 -3.37 4.34 9.48
C LEU A 177 -3.52 5.54 10.43
N ASP A 178 -2.72 5.58 11.47
CA ASP A 178 -2.88 6.51 12.60
C ASP A 178 -2.59 7.97 12.25
N GLY A 179 -2.00 8.21 11.11
CA GLY A 179 -1.57 9.53 10.73
C GLY A 179 -0.42 10.04 11.62
N GLY A 180 -0.22 11.34 11.60
CA GLY A 180 0.81 12.01 12.34
C GLY A 180 0.47 12.42 13.77
N PRO A 181 1.44 13.05 14.52
CA PRO A 181 1.14 13.66 15.81
C PRO A 181 -0.01 14.64 15.67
N GLY A 182 -0.97 14.52 16.57
CA GLY A 182 -2.13 15.38 16.56
C GLY A 182 -3.22 15.03 15.53
N VAL A 183 -2.98 14.07 14.61
CA VAL A 183 -3.92 13.75 13.54
C VAL A 183 -5.02 12.78 14.00
N SER A 184 -4.65 11.73 14.72
CA SER A 184 -5.62 10.77 15.25
C SER A 184 -5.76 10.87 16.78
N VAL A 185 -6.82 10.28 17.30
CA VAL A 185 -7.00 10.17 18.75
C VAL A 185 -5.80 9.48 19.41
N LYS A 186 -5.22 8.50 18.72
CA LYS A 186 -4.07 7.73 19.19
C LYS A 186 -2.79 8.56 19.23
N THR A 187 -2.58 9.40 18.23
CA THR A 187 -1.34 10.16 18.08
C THR A 187 -1.43 11.59 18.65
N LYS A 188 -2.63 12.00 19.10
CA LYS A 188 -2.91 13.38 19.52
C LYS A 188 -1.95 13.93 20.58
N SER A 189 -1.51 13.09 21.53
CA SER A 189 -0.60 13.47 22.60
C SER A 189 0.81 12.91 22.43
N MET A 190 1.09 12.21 21.33
CA MET A 190 2.39 11.62 21.09
C MET A 190 3.37 12.63 20.51
N ASN A 191 4.60 12.61 21.02
CA ASN A 191 5.69 13.28 20.37
C ASN A 191 6.13 12.47 19.14
N LYS A 192 6.74 13.17 18.19
CA LYS A 192 7.29 12.59 16.96
C LYS A 192 8.12 11.33 17.19
N ASN A 193 8.97 11.32 18.23
CA ASN A 193 9.88 10.20 18.53
C ASN A 193 9.19 9.02 19.23
N ASP A 194 7.96 9.19 19.68
CA ASP A 194 7.22 8.16 20.41
C ASP A 194 6.43 7.25 19.49
N ILE A 195 6.23 7.65 18.25
CA ILE A 195 5.45 6.90 17.27
C ILE A 195 6.32 5.85 16.60
N LYS A 196 6.17 4.61 17.02
CA LYS A 196 6.94 3.48 16.53
C LYS A 196 6.30 2.82 15.33
N HIS A 197 7.14 2.34 14.44
CA HIS A 197 6.71 1.57 13.29
C HIS A 197 6.32 0.15 13.70
N SER A 198 5.07 -0.24 13.53
CA SER A 198 4.58 -1.55 14.00
C SER A 198 5.12 -2.75 13.21
N PHE A 199 5.55 -2.55 11.95
CA PHE A 199 6.14 -3.60 11.12
C PHE A 199 7.66 -3.72 11.28
N GLN A 200 8.34 -2.69 11.77
CA GLN A 200 9.78 -2.68 11.97
C GLN A 200 10.09 -2.23 13.39
N PRO A 201 10.11 -3.16 14.36
CA PRO A 201 10.43 -2.83 15.74
C PRO A 201 11.77 -2.10 15.86
N GLY A 202 11.79 -1.02 16.63
CA GLY A 202 12.99 -0.19 16.82
C GLY A 202 13.13 0.97 15.84
N LYS A 203 12.42 0.96 14.72
CA LYS A 203 12.35 2.11 13.81
C LYS A 203 11.18 3.03 14.14
N ASN A 204 11.33 4.30 13.81
CA ASN A 204 10.22 5.24 13.82
C ASN A 204 9.38 5.03 12.56
N ASN A 205 8.12 5.44 12.57
CA ASN A 205 7.30 5.43 11.38
C ASN A 205 7.93 6.36 10.33
N MET A 206 8.11 5.87 9.09
CA MET A 206 8.79 6.63 8.02
C MET A 206 8.13 7.96 7.68
N ALA A 207 6.83 8.10 7.88
CA ALA A 207 6.15 9.40 7.75
C ALA A 207 6.78 10.48 8.63
N TRP A 208 7.59 10.09 9.60
CA TRP A 208 8.25 10.94 10.58
C TRP A 208 9.73 11.20 10.30
N GLU A 209 10.40 10.35 9.53
CA GLU A 209 11.80 10.54 9.14
C GLU A 209 11.99 11.68 8.13
N ILE A 210 10.92 12.08 7.46
CA ILE A 210 10.89 13.19 6.49
C ILE A 210 10.95 14.58 7.18
N THR A 211 11.21 14.65 8.45
CA THR A 211 10.89 15.79 9.30
C THR A 211 11.96 16.83 9.52
N GLU A 212 13.04 16.85 8.76
CA GLU A 212 14.03 17.92 8.83
C GLU A 212 13.63 19.19 8.04
N SER A 213 12.49 19.16 7.38
CA SER A 213 11.99 20.29 6.59
C SER A 213 10.47 20.38 6.69
N ASN A 214 9.88 21.42 6.13
CA ASN A 214 8.43 21.60 5.94
C ASN A 214 7.73 20.45 5.18
N ALA A 215 8.45 19.36 4.92
CA ALA A 215 7.94 18.18 4.21
C ALA A 215 6.84 17.45 5.01
N TYR A 216 6.85 17.58 6.33
CA TYR A 216 5.83 17.02 7.20
C TYR A 216 4.45 17.64 6.95
N ASP A 217 4.36 18.95 6.99
CA ASP A 217 3.09 19.67 6.77
C ASP A 217 2.58 19.45 5.35
N ILE A 218 3.51 19.40 4.39
CA ILE A 218 3.20 19.09 3.00
C ILE A 218 2.65 17.66 2.86
N TYR A 219 3.25 16.69 3.54
CA TYR A 219 2.84 15.28 3.50
C TYR A 219 1.44 15.10 4.09
N TYR A 220 1.16 15.76 5.21
CA TYR A 220 -0.16 15.68 5.85
C TYR A 220 -1.22 16.45 5.11
N GLY A 221 -0.92 17.62 4.56
CA GLY A 221 -1.82 18.32 3.69
C GLY A 221 -2.25 17.48 2.48
N GLN A 222 -1.30 16.76 1.88
CA GLN A 222 -1.60 15.84 0.79
C GLN A 222 -2.45 14.63 1.23
N TYR A 223 -2.21 14.13 2.43
CA TYR A 223 -2.98 13.02 2.99
C TYR A 223 -4.42 13.44 3.27
N GLU A 224 -4.63 14.62 3.85
CA GLU A 224 -5.95 15.19 4.10
C GLU A 224 -6.71 15.45 2.79
N GLU A 225 -6.05 16.01 1.80
CA GLU A 225 -6.64 16.23 0.47
C GLU A 225 -7.04 14.90 -0.20
N LEU A 226 -6.20 13.87 -0.11
CA LEU A 226 -6.54 12.55 -0.63
C LEU A 226 -7.71 11.94 0.12
N TRP A 227 -7.73 12.07 1.45
CA TRP A 227 -8.80 11.54 2.28
C TRP A 227 -10.15 12.17 1.93
N ASN A 228 -10.17 13.48 1.76
CA ASN A 228 -11.36 14.20 1.30
C ASN A 228 -11.78 13.84 -0.13
N TYR A 229 -10.86 13.36 -0.95
CA TYR A 229 -11.15 12.88 -2.29
C TYR A 229 -11.73 11.46 -2.31
N VAL A 230 -11.34 10.62 -1.38
CA VAL A 230 -11.73 9.19 -1.30
C VAL A 230 -13.08 9.02 -0.58
N LEU A 231 -13.39 9.88 0.40
CA LEU A 231 -14.66 9.89 1.13
C LEU A 231 -15.76 10.63 0.37
#